data_ba8855da3b4c03c84dcbc192b129f76b
#
_entry.id   ba8855da3b4c03c84dcbc192b129f76b
#
_cell.length_a   1.000
_cell.length_b   1.000
_cell.length_c   1.000
_cell.angle_alpha   90.00
_cell.angle_beta   90.00
_cell.angle_gamma   90.00
#
_symmetry.space_group_name_H-M   'P 1'
#
loop_
_entity.id
_entity.type
_entity.pdbx_description
1 polymer ?
#
loop_
_entity_poly.entity_id
_entity_poly.type
_entity_poly.pdbx_seq_one_letter_code
_entity_poly.pdbx_strand_id
1 'polypeptide(L)'
;VFRPVEIDGTHYVDGGVLRNHPAWIIRPMCRRLIGVNVSPMATPQRYNSLIDVAMRTYNLMAKANQKEDMALCDVSVVTPELAHYAVFNLKNIKTVFISGYMHTRKALKDAGMWKTARNE
;
A
#
# COMPACT_ATOMS: atom_id res chain seq x y z
N VAL A 1 10.51 7.93 -5.95
CA VAL A 1 10.01 9.10 -6.68
C VAL A 1 10.52 8.99 -8.11
N PHE A 2 9.62 8.96 -9.07
CA PHE A 2 9.97 8.95 -10.49
C PHE A 2 10.25 10.36 -10.97
N ARG A 3 10.98 10.47 -12.09
CA ARG A 3 11.16 11.78 -12.74
C ARG A 3 9.82 12.28 -13.24
N PRO A 4 9.54 13.60 -13.18
CA PRO A 4 8.35 14.17 -13.80
C PRO A 4 8.30 13.82 -15.29
N VAL A 5 7.11 13.58 -15.78
CA VAL A 5 6.85 13.36 -17.22
C VAL A 5 6.14 14.60 -17.75
N GLU A 6 6.62 15.14 -18.84
CA GLU A 6 5.98 16.27 -19.53
C GLU A 6 5.02 15.75 -20.61
N ILE A 7 3.78 16.21 -20.57
CA ILE A 7 2.75 15.94 -21.56
C ILE A 7 2.07 17.29 -21.87
N ASP A 8 2.08 17.71 -23.13
CA ASP A 8 1.50 18.97 -23.61
C ASP A 8 1.92 20.20 -22.78
N GLY A 9 3.21 20.31 -22.44
CA GLY A 9 3.78 21.39 -21.66
C GLY A 9 3.45 21.36 -20.15
N THR A 10 2.74 20.31 -19.69
CA THR A 10 2.39 20.11 -18.27
C THR A 10 3.24 18.99 -17.68
N HIS A 11 3.84 19.25 -16.50
CA HIS A 11 4.62 18.24 -15.77
C HIS A 11 3.73 17.43 -14.84
N TYR A 12 3.80 16.13 -15.02
CA TYR A 12 3.10 15.14 -14.19
C TYR A 12 4.07 14.45 -13.26
N VAL A 13 3.67 14.23 -12.01
CA VAL A 13 4.43 13.53 -10.99
C VAL A 13 3.64 12.33 -10.45
N ASP A 14 4.32 11.46 -9.71
CA ASP A 14 3.70 10.32 -9.04
C ASP A 14 2.60 10.79 -8.07
N GLY A 15 1.38 10.32 -8.29
CA GLY A 15 0.24 10.65 -7.41
C GLY A 15 0.41 10.24 -5.97
N GLY A 16 1.27 9.24 -5.69
CA GLY A 16 1.62 8.81 -4.34
C GLY A 16 2.29 9.90 -3.49
N VAL A 17 2.81 10.96 -4.11
CA VAL A 17 3.32 12.15 -3.39
C VAL A 17 2.21 12.84 -2.61
N LEU A 18 1.02 12.94 -3.18
CA LEU A 18 -0.12 13.63 -2.57
C LEU A 18 -0.99 12.64 -1.79
N ARG A 19 -1.30 11.48 -2.38
CA ARG A 19 -2.19 10.49 -1.77
C ARG A 19 -1.91 9.08 -2.29
N ASN A 20 -1.23 8.29 -1.47
CA ASN A 20 -0.71 6.98 -1.86
C ASN A 20 -1.79 5.87 -1.94
N HIS A 21 -2.98 6.10 -1.36
CA HIS A 21 -4.09 5.14 -1.35
C HIS A 21 -5.41 5.85 -1.62
N PRO A 22 -5.70 6.27 -2.89
CA PRO A 22 -6.81 7.17 -3.21
C PRO A 22 -8.17 6.45 -3.26
N ALA A 23 -8.56 5.74 -2.19
CA ALA A 23 -9.81 4.99 -2.10
C ALA A 23 -11.06 5.89 -2.25
N TRP A 24 -10.98 7.13 -1.79
CA TRP A 24 -12.08 8.08 -1.85
C TRP A 24 -12.55 8.39 -3.28
N ILE A 25 -11.63 8.34 -4.27
CA ILE A 25 -11.97 8.58 -5.67
C ILE A 25 -12.88 7.49 -6.22
N ILE A 26 -12.55 6.23 -5.94
CA ILE A 26 -13.23 5.07 -6.52
C ILE A 26 -14.38 4.57 -5.65
N ARG A 27 -14.44 4.94 -4.37
CA ARG A 27 -15.50 4.50 -3.45
C ARG A 27 -16.92 4.72 -3.97
N PRO A 28 -17.27 5.90 -4.54
CA PRO A 28 -18.61 6.13 -5.07
C PRO A 28 -18.99 5.25 -6.27
N MET A 29 -17.97 4.71 -6.97
CA MET A 29 -18.14 3.93 -8.20
C MET A 29 -18.19 2.42 -7.93
N CYS A 30 -17.94 2.00 -6.68
CA CYS A 30 -17.79 0.59 -6.33
C CYS A 30 -18.83 0.14 -5.30
N ARG A 31 -19.46 -1.02 -5.52
CA ARG A 31 -20.31 -1.67 -4.51
C ARG A 31 -19.48 -2.24 -3.36
N ARG A 32 -18.28 -2.73 -3.66
CA ARG A 32 -17.31 -3.27 -2.71
C ARG A 32 -15.93 -2.80 -3.08
N LEU A 33 -15.16 -2.38 -2.09
CA LEU A 33 -13.80 -1.86 -2.26
C LEU A 33 -12.85 -2.64 -1.37
N ILE A 34 -11.80 -3.19 -2.00
CA ILE A 34 -10.73 -3.89 -1.30
C ILE A 34 -9.48 -3.02 -1.38
N GLY A 35 -8.97 -2.59 -0.24
CA GLY A 35 -7.71 -1.85 -0.13
C GLY A 35 -6.56 -2.78 0.24
N VAL A 36 -5.45 -2.69 -0.49
CA VAL A 36 -4.25 -3.48 -0.20
C VAL A 36 -3.08 -2.54 0.07
N ASN A 37 -2.52 -2.61 1.27
CA ASN A 37 -1.33 -1.88 1.65
C ASN A 37 -0.09 -2.77 1.56
N VAL A 38 0.65 -2.63 0.47
CA VAL A 38 1.89 -3.39 0.21
C VAL A 38 3.15 -2.74 0.77
N SER A 39 3.03 -1.53 1.34
CA SER A 39 4.14 -0.78 1.90
C SER A 39 3.79 -0.23 3.27
N PRO A 40 3.63 -1.09 4.29
CA PRO A 40 3.42 -0.64 5.65
C PRO A 40 4.63 0.16 6.13
N MET A 41 4.37 1.13 7.02
CA MET A 41 5.44 2.00 7.53
C MET A 41 6.28 1.26 8.55
N ALA A 42 7.57 1.09 8.24
CA ALA A 42 8.53 0.67 9.24
C ALA A 42 8.82 1.81 10.22
N THR A 43 9.03 1.47 11.49
CA THR A 43 9.57 2.42 12.45
C THR A 43 11.07 2.50 12.25
N PRO A 44 11.65 3.63 11.88
CA PRO A 44 13.09 3.74 11.72
C PRO A 44 13.77 3.66 13.08
N GLN A 45 14.88 2.95 13.14
CA GLN A 45 15.62 2.80 14.38
C GLN A 45 16.55 3.99 14.68
N ARG A 46 17.05 4.66 13.64
CA ARG A 46 17.96 5.83 13.75
C ARG A 46 17.87 6.70 12.51
N TYR A 47 18.16 7.99 12.69
CA TYR A 47 18.36 8.97 11.61
C TYR A 47 19.84 9.37 11.62
N ASN A 48 20.59 8.93 10.63
CA ASN A 48 22.03 9.14 10.58
C ASN A 48 22.42 10.22 9.58
N SER A 49 21.48 10.66 8.74
CA SER A 49 21.73 11.66 7.71
C SER A 49 20.51 12.54 7.45
N LEU A 50 20.74 13.69 6.82
CA LEU A 50 19.67 14.56 6.35
C LEU A 50 18.76 13.85 5.32
N ILE A 51 19.34 12.95 4.54
CA ILE A 51 18.60 12.13 3.56
C ILE A 51 17.62 11.20 4.28
N ASP A 52 18.00 10.61 5.41
CA ASP A 52 17.10 9.75 6.19
C ASP A 52 15.90 10.55 6.72
N VAL A 53 16.15 11.77 7.18
CA VAL A 53 15.10 12.69 7.63
C VAL A 53 14.17 13.06 6.47
N ALA A 54 14.72 13.44 5.32
CA ALA A 54 13.95 13.80 4.14
C ALA A 54 13.08 12.62 3.64
N MET A 55 13.66 11.41 3.58
CA MET A 55 12.93 10.20 3.22
C MET A 55 11.84 9.84 4.22
N ARG A 56 12.08 10.06 5.50
CA ARG A 56 11.06 9.86 6.53
C ARG A 56 9.92 10.85 6.40
N THR A 57 10.23 12.12 6.18
CA THR A 57 9.24 13.17 5.98
C THR A 57 8.37 12.87 4.76
N TYR A 58 9.00 12.50 3.63
CA TYR A 58 8.29 12.05 2.44
C TYR A 58 7.34 10.87 2.74
N ASN A 59 7.82 9.84 3.43
CA ASN A 59 7.00 8.69 3.79
C ASN A 59 5.83 9.05 4.70
N LEU A 60 6.01 9.97 5.64
CA LEU A 60 4.93 10.46 6.50
C LEU A 60 3.88 11.23 5.69
N MET A 61 4.31 12.11 4.80
CA MET A 61 3.41 12.88 3.92
C MET A 61 2.63 11.97 2.98
N ALA A 62 3.32 11.06 2.27
CA ALA A 62 2.69 10.13 1.32
C ALA A 62 1.67 9.20 1.98
N LYS A 63 1.79 8.96 3.28
CA LYS A 63 0.91 8.06 4.05
C LYS A 63 -0.04 8.78 5.00
N ALA A 64 -0.01 10.11 5.03
CA ALA A 64 -0.84 10.90 5.95
C ALA A 64 -2.32 10.55 5.88
N ASN A 65 -2.85 10.39 4.67
CA ASN A 65 -4.26 10.10 4.43
C ASN A 65 -4.57 8.58 4.32
N GLN A 66 -3.54 7.72 4.42
CA GLN A 66 -3.70 6.28 4.17
C GLN A 66 -4.70 5.61 5.13
N LYS A 67 -4.71 6.02 6.40
CA LYS A 67 -5.62 5.47 7.40
C LYS A 67 -7.08 5.77 7.07
N GLU A 68 -7.35 7.00 6.66
CA GLU A 68 -8.70 7.43 6.26
C GLU A 68 -9.17 6.72 5.00
N ASP A 69 -8.29 6.62 4.00
CA ASP A 69 -8.60 5.91 2.75
C ASP A 69 -8.83 4.42 2.96
N MET A 70 -8.02 3.78 3.81
CA MET A 70 -8.22 2.36 4.16
C MET A 70 -9.54 2.14 4.91
N ALA A 71 -10.00 3.11 5.71
CA ALA A 71 -11.30 3.04 6.39
C ALA A 71 -12.50 3.10 5.43
N LEU A 72 -12.33 3.60 4.21
CA LEU A 72 -13.35 3.59 3.16
C LEU A 72 -13.48 2.21 2.49
N CYS A 73 -12.54 1.31 2.69
CA CYS A 73 -12.55 -0.01 2.11
C CYS A 73 -13.41 -0.98 2.92
N ASP A 74 -14.18 -1.82 2.25
CA ASP A 74 -14.95 -2.89 2.90
C ASP A 74 -14.01 -3.98 3.46
N VAL A 75 -12.87 -4.18 2.82
CA VAL A 75 -11.81 -5.07 3.27
C VAL A 75 -10.47 -4.35 3.15
N SER A 76 -9.70 -4.34 4.23
CA SER A 76 -8.36 -3.77 4.26
C SER A 76 -7.33 -4.87 4.50
N VAL A 77 -6.42 -5.05 3.53
CA VAL A 77 -5.32 -6.00 3.62
C VAL A 77 -4.04 -5.26 3.94
N VAL A 78 -3.43 -5.61 5.04
CA VAL A 78 -2.11 -5.10 5.43
C VAL A 78 -1.21 -6.29 5.72
N THR A 79 0.01 -6.26 5.21
CA THR A 79 1.03 -7.28 5.46
C THR A 79 2.18 -6.64 6.23
N PRO A 80 2.15 -6.66 7.58
CA PRO A 80 3.11 -5.92 8.41
C PRO A 80 4.56 -6.33 8.17
N GLU A 81 4.79 -7.59 7.84
CA GLU A 81 6.11 -8.16 7.57
C GLU A 81 6.80 -7.48 6.38
N LEU A 82 6.03 -6.90 5.44
CA LEU A 82 6.59 -6.19 4.29
C LEU A 82 7.38 -4.93 4.70
N ALA A 83 7.16 -4.40 5.90
CA ALA A 83 7.95 -3.28 6.43
C ALA A 83 9.46 -3.58 6.53
N HIS A 84 9.83 -4.85 6.60
CA HIS A 84 11.23 -5.29 6.72
C HIS A 84 11.91 -5.57 5.38
N TYR A 85 11.16 -5.55 4.28
CA TYR A 85 11.71 -5.80 2.96
C TYR A 85 11.96 -4.50 2.20
N ALA A 86 13.13 -4.40 1.56
CA ALA A 86 13.40 -3.28 0.66
C ALA A 86 12.54 -3.39 -0.60
N VAL A 87 12.02 -2.27 -1.08
CA VAL A 87 11.04 -2.18 -2.19
C VAL A 87 11.52 -2.89 -3.46
N PHE A 88 12.83 -2.85 -3.74
CA PHE A 88 13.41 -3.45 -4.94
C PHE A 88 14.20 -4.74 -4.66
N ASN A 89 14.01 -5.36 -3.49
CA ASN A 89 14.69 -6.61 -3.16
C ASN A 89 13.90 -7.83 -3.64
N LEU A 90 14.30 -8.39 -4.76
CA LEU A 90 13.66 -9.57 -5.36
C LEU A 90 14.14 -10.92 -4.78
N LYS A 91 15.11 -10.93 -3.88
CA LYS A 91 15.66 -12.18 -3.32
C LYS A 91 14.63 -13.00 -2.54
N ASN A 92 13.65 -12.33 -1.92
CA ASN A 92 12.64 -12.96 -1.07
C ASN A 92 11.23 -12.98 -1.71
N ILE A 93 11.14 -12.88 -3.02
CA ILE A 93 9.86 -12.72 -3.74
C ILE A 93 8.83 -13.82 -3.39
N LYS A 94 9.27 -15.07 -3.25
CA LYS A 94 8.37 -16.18 -2.88
C LYS A 94 7.78 -15.99 -1.48
N THR A 95 8.61 -15.62 -0.51
CA THR A 95 8.18 -15.38 0.88
C THR A 95 7.20 -14.21 0.94
N VAL A 96 7.51 -13.11 0.26
CA VAL A 96 6.65 -11.93 0.17
C VAL A 96 5.31 -12.28 -0.48
N PHE A 97 5.32 -13.05 -1.57
CA PHE A 97 4.10 -13.51 -2.25
C PHE A 97 3.23 -14.36 -1.32
N ILE A 98 3.80 -15.37 -0.65
CA ILE A 98 3.07 -16.25 0.26
C ILE A 98 2.47 -15.45 1.43
N SER A 99 3.25 -14.53 2.03
CA SER A 99 2.76 -13.67 3.10
C SER A 99 1.58 -12.81 2.65
N GLY A 100 1.69 -12.13 1.51
CA GLY A 100 0.61 -11.35 0.92
C GLY A 100 -0.65 -12.18 0.64
N TYR A 101 -0.48 -13.38 0.08
CA TYR A 101 -1.58 -14.32 -0.18
C TYR A 101 -2.30 -14.73 1.12
N MET A 102 -1.55 -15.08 2.16
CA MET A 102 -2.11 -15.52 3.44
C MET A 102 -2.89 -14.40 4.14
N HIS A 103 -2.36 -13.18 4.17
CA HIS A 103 -3.04 -12.02 4.74
C HIS A 103 -4.31 -11.67 3.95
N THR A 104 -4.23 -11.66 2.62
CA THR A 104 -5.39 -11.41 1.76
C THR A 104 -6.48 -12.45 1.97
N ARG A 105 -6.10 -13.73 1.95
CA ARG A 105 -7.05 -14.84 2.19
C ARG A 105 -7.72 -14.74 3.55
N LYS A 106 -6.95 -14.40 4.60
CA LYS A 106 -7.51 -14.19 5.94
C LYS A 106 -8.50 -13.04 5.95
N ALA A 107 -8.12 -11.86 5.46
CA ALA A 107 -8.96 -10.68 5.44
C ALA A 107 -10.27 -10.91 4.67
N LEU A 108 -10.22 -11.59 3.52
CA LEU A 108 -11.41 -11.93 2.73
C LEU A 108 -12.31 -12.94 3.43
N LYS A 109 -11.74 -13.92 4.16
CA LYS A 109 -12.52 -14.86 4.98
C LYS A 109 -13.23 -14.16 6.12
N ASP A 110 -12.51 -13.31 6.85
CA ASP A 110 -13.03 -12.58 7.99
C ASP A 110 -14.17 -11.63 7.57
N ALA A 111 -14.10 -11.11 6.34
CA ALA A 111 -15.15 -10.28 5.73
C ALA A 111 -16.29 -11.10 5.06
N GLY A 112 -16.27 -12.44 5.11
CA GLY A 112 -17.25 -13.28 4.45
C GLY A 112 -17.24 -13.23 2.91
N MET A 113 -16.16 -12.71 2.32
CA MET A 113 -16.00 -12.56 0.87
C MET A 113 -15.25 -13.73 0.22
N TRP A 114 -14.68 -14.62 1.01
CA TRP A 114 -13.98 -15.80 0.53
C TRP A 114 -14.89 -17.02 0.57
N LYS A 115 -15.37 -17.48 -0.58
CA LYS A 115 -16.01 -18.78 -0.70
C LYS A 115 -14.91 -19.81 -0.99
N THR A 116 -14.72 -20.77 -0.09
CA THR A 116 -13.95 -21.98 -0.43
C THR A 116 -14.72 -22.68 -1.54
N ALA A 117 -14.06 -22.99 -2.67
CA ALA A 117 -14.68 -23.83 -3.69
C ALA A 117 -15.13 -25.11 -2.96
N ARG A 118 -16.44 -25.41 -2.96
CA ARG A 118 -16.93 -26.72 -2.58
C ARG A 118 -16.41 -27.65 -3.67
N ASN A 119 -15.66 -28.66 -3.24
CA ASN A 119 -15.37 -29.78 -4.12
C ASN A 119 -16.73 -30.34 -4.56
N GLU A 120 -17.10 -30.07 -5.81
CA GLU A 120 -18.11 -30.84 -6.53
C GLU A 120 -17.44 -32.11 -7.05
#